data_c5eb447ea41b1c3d6815621fab2859eb
#
_entry.id   c5eb447ea41b1c3d6815621fab2859eb
#
_cell.length_a   1.000
_cell.length_b   1.000
_cell.length_c   1.000
_cell.angle_alpha   90.00
_cell.angle_beta   90.00
_cell.angle_gamma   90.00
#
_symmetry.space_group_name_H-M   'P 1'
#
loop_
_entity.id
_entity.type
_entity.pdbx_description
1 polymer ?
#
loop_
_entity_poly.entity_id
_entity_poly.type
_entity_poly.pdbx_seq_one_letter_code
_entity_poly.pdbx_strand_id
1 'polypeptide(L)'
;SFYGRRHGLATNSLRAVEVVTADGSLVRATADDHAELFWALRGGGGNFGVVVAVELDLLPYADVFAGMLLWDRERAPEVVPAWAAWTREVPESVTTSLRVMSFPPLPELPPFLSGRQIVVIDGAVLEDDDRAAELLAPLRALAPEMDTFARIPAAGLTAVHMDPPAPAPAVADHAVLAELPEEAVAAYLGEVGPGSTTSLLFAERRHRGGALARPAEGGGVASH
;
A
#
# COMPACT_ATOMS: atom_id res chain seq x y z
N SER A 1 0.46 2.89 0.89
CA SER A 1 0.91 4.16 0.30
C SER A 1 1.66 3.89 -1.00
N PHE A 2 1.18 4.42 -2.12
CA PHE A 2 1.75 4.20 -3.45
C PHE A 2 3.10 4.90 -3.68
N TYR A 3 3.47 5.87 -2.84
CA TYR A 3 4.72 6.62 -2.96
C TYR A 3 5.72 6.30 -1.85
N GLY A 4 5.36 5.38 -0.94
CA GLY A 4 6.08 5.19 0.32
C GLY A 4 7.55 4.81 0.14
N ARG A 5 7.88 3.93 -0.79
CA ARG A 5 9.25 3.47 -0.97
C ARG A 5 10.19 4.59 -1.45
N ARG A 6 9.70 5.56 -2.22
CA ARG A 6 10.49 6.70 -2.67
C ARG A 6 10.46 7.88 -1.71
N HIS A 7 9.30 8.16 -1.09
CA HIS A 7 9.07 9.39 -0.32
C HIS A 7 8.85 9.18 1.18
N GLY A 8 8.82 7.93 1.64
CA GLY A 8 8.59 7.64 3.06
C GLY A 8 7.13 7.77 3.47
N LEU A 9 6.93 8.01 4.75
CA LEU A 9 5.59 8.18 5.34
C LEU A 9 5.02 9.56 5.03
N ALA A 10 3.73 9.64 4.75
CA ALA A 10 3.02 10.91 4.51
C ALA A 10 3.15 11.90 5.70
N THR A 11 3.30 11.40 6.92
CA THR A 11 3.55 12.21 8.12
C THR A 11 4.84 13.02 8.05
N ASN A 12 5.81 12.61 7.24
CA ASN A 12 7.06 13.36 7.04
C ASN A 12 6.88 14.59 6.13
N SER A 13 5.77 14.64 5.39
CA SER A 13 5.39 15.80 4.55
C SER A 13 4.52 16.83 5.27
N LEU A 14 4.17 16.60 6.55
CA LEU A 14 3.43 17.55 7.36
C LEU A 14 4.27 18.79 7.64
N ARG A 15 3.65 19.98 7.45
CA ARG A 15 4.20 21.29 7.77
C ARG A 15 3.58 21.88 9.04
N ALA A 16 2.27 21.65 9.20
CA ALA A 16 1.54 22.07 10.39
C ALA A 16 0.35 21.15 10.65
N VAL A 17 -0.10 21.12 11.89
CA VAL A 17 -1.30 20.42 12.34
C VAL A 17 -2.09 21.37 13.24
N GLU A 18 -3.38 21.54 12.97
CA GLU A 18 -4.31 22.17 13.90
C GLU A 18 -5.04 21.07 14.69
N VAL A 19 -4.98 21.16 16.00
CA VAL A 19 -5.49 20.14 16.91
C VAL A 19 -6.25 20.79 18.05
N VAL A 20 -7.42 20.26 18.40
CA VAL A 20 -8.15 20.57 19.62
C VAL A 20 -7.65 19.66 20.73
N THR A 21 -7.02 20.26 21.75
CA THR A 21 -6.46 19.56 22.90
C THR A 21 -7.52 19.21 23.95
N ALA A 22 -7.16 18.43 24.96
CA ALA A 22 -8.12 17.92 25.96
C ALA A 22 -8.81 19.02 26.78
N ASP A 23 -8.20 20.20 26.89
CA ASP A 23 -8.77 21.40 27.56
C ASP A 23 -9.72 22.20 26.63
N GLY A 24 -9.91 21.77 25.40
CA GLY A 24 -10.75 22.45 24.40
C GLY A 24 -10.04 23.54 23.61
N SER A 25 -8.73 23.76 23.84
CA SER A 25 -7.96 24.79 23.13
C SER A 25 -7.63 24.32 21.71
N LEU A 26 -7.79 25.22 20.72
CA LEU A 26 -7.29 25.02 19.37
C LEU A 26 -5.81 25.45 19.30
N VAL A 27 -4.93 24.51 18.98
CA VAL A 27 -3.50 24.72 18.86
C VAL A 27 -3.03 24.41 17.44
N ARG A 28 -2.23 25.29 16.86
CA ARG A 28 -1.49 25.03 15.62
C ARG A 28 -0.05 24.65 15.97
N ALA A 29 0.31 23.41 15.71
CA ALA A 29 1.63 22.84 15.97
C ALA A 29 2.47 22.75 14.68
N THR A 30 3.73 23.17 14.77
CA THR A 30 4.73 23.12 13.69
C THR A 30 6.07 22.62 14.22
N ALA A 31 7.08 22.51 13.38
CA ALA A 31 8.44 22.18 13.82
C ALA A 31 9.06 23.24 14.75
N ASP A 32 8.62 24.51 14.64
CA ASP A 32 9.18 25.65 15.39
C ASP A 32 8.29 26.08 16.54
N ASP A 33 6.99 25.76 16.51
CA ASP A 33 6.03 26.13 17.53
C ASP A 33 5.24 24.88 17.96
N HIS A 34 5.16 24.66 19.28
CA HIS A 34 4.63 23.42 19.85
C HIS A 34 5.32 22.17 19.27
N ALA A 35 6.64 22.21 19.11
CA ALA A 35 7.43 21.22 18.38
C ALA A 35 7.28 19.77 18.92
N GLU A 36 7.18 19.58 20.25
CA GLU A 36 6.97 18.26 20.85
C GLU A 36 5.58 17.69 20.48
N LEU A 37 4.54 18.55 20.53
CA LEU A 37 3.20 18.15 20.11
C LEU A 37 3.16 17.83 18.61
N PHE A 38 3.82 18.63 17.78
CA PHE A 38 3.94 18.39 16.35
C PHE A 38 4.65 17.06 16.06
N TRP A 39 5.74 16.78 16.79
CA TRP A 39 6.42 15.47 16.68
C TRP A 39 5.49 14.33 17.08
N ALA A 40 4.79 14.44 18.19
CA ALA A 40 3.89 13.42 18.72
C ALA A 40 2.70 13.12 17.78
N LEU A 41 2.14 14.15 17.15
CA LEU A 41 1.03 14.02 16.19
C LEU A 41 1.43 13.28 14.90
N ARG A 42 2.73 13.20 14.57
CA ARG A 42 3.25 12.53 13.38
C ARG A 42 3.48 11.04 13.59
N GLY A 43 2.53 10.34 14.19
CA GLY A 43 2.53 8.89 14.36
C GLY A 43 2.00 8.40 15.70
N GLY A 44 1.80 9.30 16.67
CA GLY A 44 1.32 8.94 18.01
C GLY A 44 -0.18 8.70 18.11
N GLY A 45 -0.91 8.81 17.00
CA GLY A 45 -2.36 8.54 16.95
C GLY A 45 -3.19 9.59 17.70
N GLY A 46 -4.36 9.17 18.19
CA GLY A 46 -5.37 10.03 18.79
C GLY A 46 -5.13 10.45 20.24
N ASN A 47 -3.93 10.22 20.81
CA ASN A 47 -3.69 10.45 22.24
C ASN A 47 -3.50 11.94 22.62
N PHE A 48 -3.32 12.83 21.64
CA PHE A 48 -2.91 14.20 21.87
C PHE A 48 -4.01 15.24 21.58
N GLY A 49 -5.14 14.79 21.05
CA GLY A 49 -6.27 15.66 20.71
C GLY A 49 -6.96 15.25 19.42
N VAL A 50 -7.91 16.09 18.98
CA VAL A 50 -8.65 15.90 17.72
C VAL A 50 -8.06 16.81 16.66
N VAL A 51 -7.41 16.23 15.65
CA VAL A 51 -6.89 16.97 14.50
C VAL A 51 -8.05 17.48 13.64
N VAL A 52 -8.05 18.78 13.36
CA VAL A 52 -9.10 19.46 12.58
C VAL A 52 -8.58 20.02 11.24
N ALA A 53 -7.26 20.25 11.13
CA ALA A 53 -6.63 20.63 9.86
C ALA A 53 -5.18 20.14 9.80
N VAL A 54 -4.68 19.94 8.58
CA VAL A 54 -3.28 19.63 8.30
C VAL A 54 -2.78 20.44 7.11
N GLU A 55 -1.52 20.85 7.16
CA GLU A 55 -0.78 21.41 6.03
C GLU A 55 0.26 20.38 5.59
N LEU A 56 0.27 20.04 4.31
CA LEU A 56 1.13 19.04 3.70
C LEU A 56 1.91 19.62 2.53
N ASP A 57 3.18 19.25 2.40
CA ASP A 57 3.87 19.39 1.13
C ASP A 57 3.27 18.45 0.10
N LEU A 58 3.00 18.98 -1.08
CA LEU A 58 2.51 18.16 -2.20
C LEU A 58 3.70 17.59 -2.99
N LEU A 59 3.58 16.34 -3.36
CA LEU A 59 4.55 15.71 -4.26
C LEU A 59 4.31 16.16 -5.71
N PRO A 60 5.37 16.33 -6.54
CA PRO A 60 5.27 16.90 -7.88
C PRO A 60 4.79 15.90 -8.94
N TYR A 61 3.76 15.12 -8.65
CA TYR A 61 3.19 14.14 -9.56
C TYR A 61 1.76 14.54 -9.92
N ALA A 62 1.57 15.11 -11.13
CA ALA A 62 0.25 15.34 -11.70
C ALA A 62 -0.40 14.03 -12.15
N ASP A 63 0.41 13.12 -12.65
CA ASP A 63 0.07 11.77 -13.08
C ASP A 63 1.10 10.74 -12.62
N VAL A 64 0.74 9.46 -12.73
CA VAL A 64 1.56 8.34 -12.27
C VAL A 64 1.23 7.10 -13.10
N PHE A 65 2.22 6.25 -13.35
CA PHE A 65 1.98 4.94 -13.97
C PHE A 65 1.52 3.97 -12.88
N ALA A 66 0.25 3.59 -12.89
CA ALA A 66 -0.34 2.79 -11.82
C ALA A 66 -1.47 1.90 -12.35
N GLY A 67 -1.79 0.85 -11.58
CA GLY A 67 -2.81 -0.11 -11.94
C GLY A 67 -2.67 -1.41 -11.17
N MET A 68 -3.22 -2.47 -11.75
CA MET A 68 -3.13 -3.82 -11.20
C MET A 68 -2.94 -4.87 -12.29
N LEU A 69 -2.34 -5.99 -11.89
CA LEU A 69 -2.31 -7.26 -12.60
C LEU A 69 -3.14 -8.26 -11.80
N LEU A 70 -3.93 -9.08 -12.48
CA LEU A 70 -4.83 -10.04 -11.85
C LEU A 70 -4.67 -11.42 -12.50
N TRP A 71 -4.67 -12.46 -11.67
CA TRP A 71 -4.67 -13.87 -12.04
C TRP A 71 -5.68 -14.65 -11.22
N ASP A 72 -6.09 -15.81 -11.70
CA ASP A 72 -6.78 -16.80 -10.88
C ASP A 72 -5.86 -17.29 -9.74
N ARG A 73 -6.44 -17.68 -8.58
CA ARG A 73 -5.70 -18.17 -7.42
C ARG A 73 -4.84 -19.41 -7.74
N GLU A 74 -5.24 -20.23 -8.71
CA GLU A 74 -4.46 -21.39 -9.13
C GLU A 74 -3.04 -21.02 -9.61
N ARG A 75 -2.84 -19.76 -10.01
CA ARG A 75 -1.53 -19.22 -10.40
C ARG A 75 -0.70 -18.70 -9.22
N ALA A 76 -1.24 -18.68 -7.98
CA ALA A 76 -0.51 -18.19 -6.81
C ALA A 76 0.87 -18.85 -6.61
N PRO A 77 1.05 -20.19 -6.79
CA PRO A 77 2.36 -20.84 -6.63
C PRO A 77 3.44 -20.34 -7.59
N GLU A 78 3.06 -19.73 -8.69
CA GLU A 78 3.97 -19.13 -9.66
C GLU A 78 4.13 -17.62 -9.42
N VAL A 79 3.01 -16.90 -9.23
CA VAL A 79 2.98 -15.45 -9.14
C VAL A 79 3.59 -14.94 -7.83
N VAL A 80 3.31 -15.57 -6.69
CA VAL A 80 3.78 -15.08 -5.38
C VAL A 80 5.31 -15.15 -5.25
N PRO A 81 5.99 -16.27 -5.57
CA PRO A 81 7.45 -16.31 -5.55
C PRO A 81 8.10 -15.38 -6.57
N ALA A 82 7.52 -15.26 -7.78
CA ALA A 82 8.02 -14.36 -8.81
C ALA A 82 7.96 -12.90 -8.36
N TRP A 83 6.84 -12.47 -7.76
CA TRP A 83 6.72 -11.13 -7.17
C TRP A 83 7.72 -10.93 -6.03
N ALA A 84 7.88 -11.91 -5.13
CA ALA A 84 8.83 -11.82 -4.02
C ALA A 84 10.28 -11.64 -4.50
N ALA A 85 10.69 -12.36 -5.55
CA ALA A 85 12.00 -12.20 -6.17
C ALA A 85 12.13 -10.82 -6.85
N TRP A 86 11.13 -10.43 -7.64
CA TRP A 86 11.09 -9.17 -8.38
C TRP A 86 11.17 -7.95 -7.44
N THR A 87 10.54 -7.98 -6.26
CA THR A 87 10.59 -6.87 -5.29
C THR A 87 11.97 -6.57 -4.76
N ARG A 88 12.92 -7.50 -4.82
CA ARG A 88 14.31 -7.31 -4.39
C ARG A 88 15.15 -6.52 -5.39
N GLU A 89 14.72 -6.47 -6.66
CA GLU A 89 15.51 -5.92 -7.76
C GLU A 89 15.00 -4.55 -8.23
N VAL A 90 13.72 -4.25 -8.00
CA VAL A 90 13.13 -3.00 -8.49
C VAL A 90 13.53 -1.79 -7.66
N PRO A 91 13.69 -0.61 -8.30
CA PRO A 91 14.06 0.63 -7.62
C PRO A 91 12.98 1.13 -6.65
N GLU A 92 13.34 2.09 -5.81
CA GLU A 92 12.42 2.71 -4.84
C GLU A 92 11.27 3.49 -5.48
N SER A 93 11.37 3.81 -6.76
CA SER A 93 10.28 4.39 -7.55
C SER A 93 9.10 3.45 -7.76
N VAL A 94 9.25 2.16 -7.47
CA VAL A 94 8.21 1.14 -7.58
C VAL A 94 7.66 0.80 -6.20
N THR A 95 6.36 0.97 -5.99
CA THR A 95 5.67 0.54 -4.78
C THR A 95 4.48 -0.34 -5.16
N THR A 96 4.46 -1.57 -4.69
CA THR A 96 3.38 -2.53 -5.00
C THR A 96 2.88 -3.24 -3.75
N SER A 97 1.69 -3.83 -3.86
CA SER A 97 1.22 -4.87 -2.96
C SER A 97 0.81 -6.12 -3.74
N LEU A 98 0.86 -7.27 -3.08
CA LEU A 98 0.31 -8.52 -3.57
C LEU A 98 -0.78 -8.97 -2.61
N ARG A 99 -1.96 -9.31 -3.16
CA ARG A 99 -3.09 -9.84 -2.40
C ARG A 99 -3.57 -11.15 -2.99
N VAL A 100 -3.80 -12.13 -2.15
CA VAL A 100 -4.63 -13.29 -2.50
C VAL A 100 -5.99 -13.07 -1.86
N MET A 101 -7.04 -13.05 -2.66
CA MET A 101 -8.38 -12.63 -2.25
C MET A 101 -9.39 -13.73 -2.55
N SER A 102 -10.40 -13.86 -1.68
CA SER A 102 -11.51 -14.81 -1.83
C SER A 102 -12.82 -14.05 -1.74
N PHE A 103 -13.46 -13.82 -2.88
CA PHE A 103 -14.72 -13.09 -2.94
C PHE A 103 -15.90 -14.03 -2.80
N PRO A 104 -16.88 -13.71 -1.93
CA PRO A 104 -18.15 -14.44 -1.88
C PRO A 104 -18.95 -14.21 -3.18
N PRO A 105 -19.85 -15.13 -3.55
CA PRO A 105 -20.70 -14.99 -4.72
C PRO A 105 -21.87 -14.02 -4.45
N LEU A 106 -21.55 -12.72 -4.44
CA LEU A 106 -22.51 -11.66 -4.19
C LEU A 106 -22.88 -10.93 -5.49
N PRO A 107 -24.16 -10.66 -5.74
CA PRO A 107 -24.62 -9.97 -6.95
C PRO A 107 -24.17 -8.50 -7.04
N GLU A 108 -23.80 -7.89 -5.92
CA GLU A 108 -23.27 -6.52 -5.85
C GLU A 108 -21.83 -6.41 -6.34
N LEU A 109 -21.10 -7.53 -6.38
CA LEU A 109 -19.74 -7.55 -6.87
C LEU A 109 -19.70 -7.58 -8.40
N PRO A 110 -18.70 -6.94 -9.02
CA PRO A 110 -18.46 -7.08 -10.44
C PRO A 110 -18.35 -8.57 -10.85
N PRO A 111 -18.87 -8.97 -12.01
CA PRO A 111 -18.85 -10.38 -12.45
C PRO A 111 -17.46 -11.01 -12.47
N PHE A 112 -16.41 -10.24 -12.70
CA PHE A 112 -15.02 -10.73 -12.72
C PHE A 112 -14.44 -10.96 -11.31
N LEU A 113 -15.17 -10.58 -10.25
CA LEU A 113 -14.77 -10.80 -8.85
C LEU A 113 -15.70 -11.77 -8.11
N SER A 114 -17.02 -11.71 -8.40
CA SER A 114 -18.05 -12.45 -7.65
C SER A 114 -17.78 -13.96 -7.66
N GLY A 115 -17.66 -14.56 -6.47
CA GLY A 115 -17.40 -15.99 -6.30
C GLY A 115 -16.01 -16.44 -6.69
N ARG A 116 -15.10 -15.52 -7.02
CA ARG A 116 -13.74 -15.84 -7.48
C ARG A 116 -12.70 -15.76 -6.37
N GLN A 117 -11.68 -16.55 -6.54
CA GLN A 117 -10.45 -16.48 -5.77
C GLN A 117 -9.33 -16.06 -6.71
N ILE A 118 -8.66 -14.97 -6.38
CA ILE A 118 -7.72 -14.30 -7.29
C ILE A 118 -6.43 -13.89 -6.59
N VAL A 119 -5.38 -13.73 -7.39
CA VAL A 119 -4.14 -13.04 -7.02
C VAL A 119 -4.13 -11.69 -7.69
N VAL A 120 -3.87 -10.64 -6.94
CA VAL A 120 -3.75 -9.27 -7.47
C VAL A 120 -2.41 -8.69 -7.06
N ILE A 121 -1.70 -8.10 -8.01
CA ILE A 121 -0.57 -7.22 -7.75
C ILE A 121 -0.99 -5.84 -8.20
N ASP A 122 -1.08 -4.89 -7.28
CA ASP A 122 -1.37 -3.50 -7.59
C ASP A 122 -0.25 -2.57 -7.13
N GLY A 123 -0.21 -1.36 -7.68
CA GLY A 123 0.84 -0.43 -7.30
C GLY A 123 0.99 0.76 -8.20
N ALA A 124 2.09 1.49 -7.95
CA ALA A 124 2.50 2.65 -8.73
C ALA A 124 4.00 2.61 -9.04
N VAL A 125 4.34 3.14 -10.21
CA VAL A 125 5.70 3.30 -10.71
C VAL A 125 5.92 4.78 -11.03
N LEU A 126 6.88 5.39 -10.33
CA LEU A 126 7.22 6.82 -10.45
C LEU A 126 8.33 7.03 -11.49
N GLU A 127 8.13 6.48 -12.67
CA GLU A 127 9.03 6.55 -13.82
C GLU A 127 8.23 6.96 -15.06
N ASP A 128 8.90 7.20 -16.19
CA ASP A 128 8.23 7.34 -17.49
C ASP A 128 7.59 6.02 -17.95
N ASP A 129 6.81 6.07 -19.01
CA ASP A 129 6.01 4.93 -19.47
C ASP A 129 6.87 3.78 -19.96
N ASP A 130 7.97 4.08 -20.67
CA ASP A 130 8.86 3.06 -21.23
C ASP A 130 9.57 2.33 -20.10
N ARG A 131 10.13 3.08 -19.14
CA ARG A 131 10.79 2.49 -17.98
C ARG A 131 9.82 1.73 -17.07
N ALA A 132 8.61 2.23 -16.88
CA ALA A 132 7.57 1.53 -16.12
C ALA A 132 7.18 0.20 -16.80
N ALA A 133 7.05 0.20 -18.13
CA ALA A 133 6.76 -1.00 -18.90
C ALA A 133 7.89 -2.05 -18.78
N GLU A 134 9.15 -1.62 -18.85
CA GLU A 134 10.33 -2.49 -18.64
C GLU A 134 10.33 -3.11 -17.23
N LEU A 135 10.09 -2.31 -16.18
CA LEU A 135 10.08 -2.76 -14.80
C LEU A 135 8.98 -3.79 -14.55
N LEU A 136 7.82 -3.65 -15.20
CA LEU A 136 6.69 -4.56 -15.07
C LEU A 136 6.78 -5.79 -15.99
N ALA A 137 7.67 -5.80 -16.98
CA ALA A 137 7.77 -6.87 -17.97
C ALA A 137 7.91 -8.29 -17.34
N PRO A 138 8.71 -8.52 -16.27
CA PRO A 138 8.79 -9.84 -15.65
C PRO A 138 7.45 -10.34 -15.08
N LEU A 139 6.63 -9.45 -14.50
CA LEU A 139 5.32 -9.81 -13.98
C LEU A 139 4.30 -9.99 -15.11
N ARG A 140 4.36 -9.19 -16.16
CA ARG A 140 3.53 -9.33 -17.37
C ARG A 140 3.80 -10.63 -18.12
N ALA A 141 5.05 -11.13 -18.09
CA ALA A 141 5.43 -12.41 -18.67
C ALA A 141 4.70 -13.60 -18.00
N LEU A 142 4.16 -13.42 -16.79
CA LEU A 142 3.29 -14.39 -16.13
C LEU A 142 1.86 -14.41 -16.69
N ALA A 143 1.59 -13.74 -17.80
CA ALA A 143 0.32 -13.70 -18.51
C ALA A 143 -0.91 -13.46 -17.60
N PRO A 144 -1.04 -12.26 -17.00
CA PRO A 144 -2.20 -11.90 -16.20
C PRO A 144 -3.49 -11.93 -17.05
N GLU A 145 -4.62 -12.30 -16.43
CA GLU A 145 -5.93 -12.23 -17.06
C GLU A 145 -6.37 -10.76 -17.29
N MET A 146 -5.90 -9.87 -16.43
CA MET A 146 -6.15 -8.44 -16.50
C MET A 146 -4.88 -7.66 -16.18
N ASP A 147 -4.61 -6.65 -17.00
CA ASP A 147 -3.55 -5.66 -16.80
C ASP A 147 -4.17 -4.26 -17.01
N THR A 148 -4.22 -3.48 -15.95
CA THR A 148 -4.73 -2.10 -15.99
C THR A 148 -3.65 -1.05 -15.79
N PHE A 149 -2.37 -1.46 -15.69
CA PHE A 149 -1.27 -0.50 -15.53
C PHE A 149 -1.16 0.44 -16.72
N ALA A 150 -1.37 1.71 -16.45
CA ALA A 150 -1.31 2.81 -17.41
C ALA A 150 -0.93 4.13 -16.72
N ARG A 151 -0.63 5.17 -17.52
CA ARG A 151 -0.52 6.55 -17.02
C ARG A 151 -1.91 7.05 -16.64
N ILE A 152 -2.10 7.38 -15.35
CA ILE A 152 -3.35 7.91 -14.81
C ILE A 152 -3.11 9.20 -14.04
N PRO A 153 -4.09 10.11 -13.92
CA PRO A 153 -4.01 11.23 -13.00
C PRO A 153 -3.75 10.73 -11.56
N ALA A 154 -2.92 11.42 -10.78
CA ALA A 154 -2.57 11.00 -9.40
C ALA A 154 -3.82 10.80 -8.51
N ALA A 155 -4.89 11.58 -8.72
CA ALA A 155 -6.18 11.39 -8.04
C ALA A 155 -6.82 10.01 -8.31
N GLY A 156 -6.49 9.37 -9.43
CA GLY A 156 -6.98 8.02 -9.79
C GLY A 156 -6.42 6.91 -8.91
N LEU A 157 -5.34 7.15 -8.16
CA LEU A 157 -4.77 6.18 -7.23
C LEU A 157 -5.75 5.69 -6.16
N THR A 158 -6.73 6.51 -5.81
CA THR A 158 -7.79 6.13 -4.84
C THR A 158 -8.62 4.94 -5.31
N ALA A 159 -8.67 4.67 -6.61
CA ALA A 159 -9.42 3.56 -7.20
C ALA A 159 -8.57 2.31 -7.47
N VAL A 160 -7.23 2.41 -7.43
CA VAL A 160 -6.34 1.30 -7.79
C VAL A 160 -6.48 0.10 -6.86
N HIS A 161 -6.67 0.35 -5.57
CA HIS A 161 -6.84 -0.71 -4.55
C HIS A 161 -8.24 -1.33 -4.56
N MET A 162 -9.20 -0.72 -5.24
CA MET A 162 -10.62 -1.14 -5.28
C MET A 162 -11.23 -1.31 -3.87
N ASP A 163 -10.89 -0.40 -2.95
CA ASP A 163 -11.50 -0.38 -1.64
C ASP A 163 -13.02 -0.15 -1.75
N PRO A 164 -13.82 -0.78 -0.89
CA PRO A 164 -15.27 -0.60 -0.92
C PRO A 164 -15.64 0.88 -0.65
N PRO A 165 -16.67 1.42 -1.34
CA PRO A 165 -17.05 2.84 -1.22
C PRO A 165 -17.69 3.18 0.13
N ALA A 166 -18.07 2.19 0.91
CA ALA A 166 -18.69 2.34 2.23
C ALA A 166 -17.91 1.54 3.28
N PRO A 167 -17.95 1.96 4.56
CA PRO A 167 -17.34 1.20 5.63
C PRO A 167 -17.90 -0.23 5.72
N ALA A 168 -17.01 -1.19 5.84
CA ALA A 168 -17.35 -2.59 6.07
C ALA A 168 -16.72 -3.07 7.39
N PRO A 169 -17.43 -3.88 8.20
CA PRO A 169 -16.84 -4.46 9.39
C PRO A 169 -15.73 -5.43 8.98
N ALA A 170 -14.59 -5.32 9.63
CA ALA A 170 -13.44 -6.19 9.36
C ALA A 170 -12.69 -6.53 10.65
N VAL A 171 -12.15 -7.73 10.71
CA VAL A 171 -11.15 -8.13 11.68
C VAL A 171 -9.85 -8.35 10.91
N ALA A 172 -8.81 -7.64 11.29
CA ALA A 172 -7.52 -7.73 10.64
C ALA A 172 -6.40 -7.87 11.67
N ASP A 173 -5.36 -8.59 11.30
CA ASP A 173 -4.10 -8.65 12.03
C ASP A 173 -2.95 -8.39 11.05
N HIS A 174 -1.82 -7.89 11.55
CA HIS A 174 -0.68 -7.55 10.72
C HIS A 174 0.64 -7.70 11.46
N ALA A 175 1.68 -7.98 10.69
CA ALA A 175 3.06 -8.01 11.15
C ALA A 175 3.98 -7.39 10.11
N VAL A 176 5.13 -6.90 10.56
CA VAL A 176 6.20 -6.41 9.69
C VAL A 176 7.30 -7.47 9.69
N LEU A 177 7.71 -7.87 8.49
CA LEU A 177 8.84 -8.76 8.27
C LEU A 177 10.03 -7.94 7.81
N ALA A 178 11.21 -8.19 8.37
CA ALA A 178 12.46 -7.57 7.92
C ALA A 178 12.82 -8.02 6.49
N GLU A 179 12.55 -9.31 6.21
CA GLU A 179 12.81 -9.94 4.92
C GLU A 179 11.62 -10.84 4.54
N LEU A 180 11.55 -11.22 3.27
CA LEU A 180 10.59 -12.19 2.76
C LEU A 180 11.35 -13.43 2.25
N PRO A 181 11.76 -14.35 3.16
CA PRO A 181 12.46 -15.56 2.79
C PRO A 181 11.52 -16.60 2.15
N GLU A 182 12.09 -17.63 1.50
CA GLU A 182 11.31 -18.65 0.79
C GLU A 182 10.32 -19.38 1.70
N GLU A 183 10.72 -19.67 2.95
CA GLU A 183 9.83 -20.30 3.93
C GLU A 183 8.63 -19.43 4.29
N ALA A 184 8.77 -18.10 4.32
CA ALA A 184 7.65 -17.19 4.55
C ALA A 184 6.71 -17.14 3.33
N VAL A 185 7.26 -17.25 2.12
CA VAL A 185 6.49 -17.38 0.88
C VAL A 185 5.73 -18.71 0.87
N ALA A 186 6.39 -19.82 1.24
CA ALA A 186 5.76 -21.13 1.31
C ALA A 186 4.65 -21.19 2.37
N ALA A 187 4.89 -20.63 3.56
CA ALA A 187 3.87 -20.53 4.60
C ALA A 187 2.65 -19.71 4.15
N TYR A 188 2.88 -18.58 3.49
CA TYR A 188 1.81 -17.76 2.92
C TYR A 188 0.98 -18.55 1.90
N LEU A 189 1.63 -19.27 0.98
CA LEU A 189 0.96 -20.11 0.00
C LEU A 189 0.19 -21.27 0.64
N GLY A 190 0.69 -21.82 1.75
CA GLY A 190 -0.02 -22.83 2.53
C GLY A 190 -1.35 -22.33 3.10
N GLU A 191 -1.40 -21.06 3.50
CA GLU A 191 -2.59 -20.45 4.09
C GLU A 191 -3.62 -19.98 3.05
N VAL A 192 -3.17 -19.46 1.89
CA VAL A 192 -4.08 -18.79 0.94
C VAL A 192 -3.97 -19.31 -0.49
N GLY A 193 -3.05 -20.20 -0.78
CA GLY A 193 -2.86 -20.79 -2.11
C GLY A 193 -3.94 -21.78 -2.52
N PRO A 194 -3.78 -22.42 -3.68
CA PRO A 194 -4.72 -23.43 -4.18
C PRO A 194 -4.97 -24.54 -3.15
N GLY A 195 -6.23 -24.92 -2.99
CA GLY A 195 -6.64 -25.94 -2.01
C GLY A 195 -6.76 -25.47 -0.56
N SER A 196 -6.36 -24.23 -0.24
CA SER A 196 -6.59 -23.66 1.10
C SER A 196 -8.08 -23.51 1.39
N THR A 197 -8.45 -23.82 2.64
CA THR A 197 -9.82 -23.67 3.18
C THR A 197 -9.94 -22.46 4.10
N THR A 198 -9.01 -21.53 4.02
CA THR A 198 -9.03 -20.31 4.84
C THR A 198 -10.32 -19.53 4.67
N SER A 199 -10.80 -18.93 5.76
CA SER A 199 -11.95 -18.02 5.76
C SER A 199 -11.55 -16.55 5.55
N LEU A 200 -10.26 -16.27 5.33
CA LEU A 200 -9.78 -14.92 5.08
C LEU A 200 -10.38 -14.36 3.79
N LEU A 201 -10.92 -13.16 3.86
CA LEU A 201 -11.35 -12.41 2.67
C LEU A 201 -10.12 -12.12 1.78
N PHE A 202 -9.02 -11.73 2.40
CA PHE A 202 -7.73 -11.57 1.71
C PHE A 202 -6.55 -11.68 2.69
N ALA A 203 -5.40 -12.02 2.13
CA ALA A 203 -4.10 -11.85 2.77
C ALA A 203 -3.23 -10.97 1.87
N GLU A 204 -2.60 -9.97 2.46
CA GLU A 204 -1.82 -8.95 1.75
C GLU A 204 -0.35 -8.99 2.12
N ARG A 205 0.51 -8.75 1.14
CA ARG A 205 1.94 -8.47 1.28
C ARG A 205 2.23 -7.10 0.67
N ARG A 206 2.69 -6.16 1.47
CA ARG A 206 3.06 -4.81 1.02
C ARG A 206 4.56 -4.71 0.84
N HIS A 207 4.98 -4.30 -0.36
CA HIS A 207 6.38 -4.04 -0.66
C HIS A 207 6.84 -2.77 0.06
N ARG A 208 7.61 -2.95 1.13
CA ARG A 208 8.17 -1.87 1.96
C ARG A 208 9.65 -1.65 1.64
N GLY A 209 10.42 -1.08 2.56
CA GLY A 209 11.81 -0.73 2.34
C GLY A 209 11.97 0.64 1.65
N GLY A 210 13.12 0.91 1.06
CA GLY A 210 13.43 2.21 0.49
C GLY A 210 13.37 3.33 1.53
N ALA A 211 12.75 4.46 1.21
CA ALA A 211 12.60 5.58 2.13
C ALA A 211 11.79 5.23 3.40
N LEU A 212 10.94 4.19 3.34
CA LEU A 212 10.23 3.70 4.53
C LEU A 212 11.16 3.02 5.54
N ALA A 213 12.31 2.51 5.11
CA ALA A 213 13.30 1.86 5.97
C ALA A 213 14.35 2.85 6.52
N ARG A 214 14.28 4.11 6.17
CA ARG A 214 15.24 5.14 6.60
C ARG A 214 14.55 6.19 7.47
N PRO A 215 15.16 6.62 8.60
CA PRO A 215 14.68 7.76 9.35
C PRO A 215 14.62 9.01 8.45
N ALA A 216 13.51 9.72 8.48
CA ALA A 216 13.39 11.02 7.83
C ALA A 216 13.93 12.12 8.75
N GLU A 217 14.63 13.12 8.19
CA GLU A 217 15.05 14.30 8.94
C GLU A 217 13.84 14.98 9.54
N GLY A 218 13.89 15.27 10.85
CA GLY A 218 12.75 15.82 11.59
C GLY A 218 11.52 14.91 11.63
N GLY A 219 11.61 13.66 11.21
CA GLY A 219 10.52 12.69 11.23
C GLY A 219 10.03 12.38 12.63
N GLY A 220 8.72 12.14 12.79
CA GLY A 220 8.10 11.82 14.07
C GLY A 220 8.24 10.36 14.50
N VAL A 221 8.42 9.45 13.56
CA VAL A 221 8.40 8.00 13.80
C VAL A 221 9.63 7.36 13.19
N ALA A 222 10.17 6.35 13.87
CA ALA A 222 11.18 5.49 13.30
C ALA A 222 10.58 4.74 12.10
N SER A 223 11.34 4.68 11.02
CA SER A 223 11.02 3.88 9.84
C SER A 223 11.14 2.38 10.15
N HIS A 224 10.46 1.57 9.38
CA HIS A 224 10.45 0.10 9.50
C HIS A 224 10.95 -0.55 8.23
#